data_b8c7b6ca3eb52f40ea3ff3a9acc6ffcc
#
_entry.id   b8c7b6ca3eb52f40ea3ff3a9acc6ffcc
#
_cell.length_a   1.000
_cell.length_b   1.000
_cell.length_c   1.000
_cell.angle_alpha   90.00
_cell.angle_beta   90.00
_cell.angle_gamma   90.00
#
_symmetry.space_group_name_H-M   'P 1'
#
loop_
_entity.id
_entity.type
_entity.pdbx_description
1 polymer ?
#
loop_
_entity_poly.entity_id
_entity_poly.type
_entity_poly.pdbx_seq_one_letter_code
_entity_poly.pdbx_strand_id
1 'polypeptide(L)'
;MKIAMLYASWENFGETWSTPIGVKNELMRRGHDVKIYNLYHNDGAFLPKRKERTYSSDCMNRLLSDYRGGYKPDAVFCMDYGPWDCMQFDKQYMPGVVFINEAGDEPQSHAMMWFKGPKVHAVLSPDWQCVEHYRQFGIMAEHWTHHADERLFYPRPDIKEEFDCVTTCGPRGGGLTEKVKEALGPSFNNERYFYGEDHAKRLCMGKMVFQCSQFKEITRRVFEGMACGKMVITDRLPLETKMHELFEDGKDIVYYNDADDAIEKIRHYASNDPERQTIAMNGYTKVMALHTVAARVDAFERVVTQLQHDIT
;
A
#
# COMPACT_ATOMS: atom_id res chain seq x y z
N MET A 1 -16.14 16.35 5.34
CA MET A 1 -16.23 16.42 3.86
C MET A 1 -17.09 15.29 3.33
N LYS A 2 -17.71 15.50 2.17
CA LYS A 2 -18.32 14.43 1.37
C LYS A 2 -17.29 13.90 0.37
N ILE A 3 -17.00 12.62 0.40
CA ILE A 3 -15.94 12.02 -0.41
C ILE A 3 -16.52 10.88 -1.23
N ALA A 4 -16.33 10.94 -2.55
CA ALA A 4 -16.62 9.82 -3.43
C ALA A 4 -15.34 8.99 -3.62
N MET A 5 -15.31 7.75 -3.13
CA MET A 5 -14.18 6.85 -3.30
C MET A 5 -14.44 5.85 -4.42
N LEU A 6 -13.47 5.76 -5.33
CA LEU A 6 -13.46 4.78 -6.41
C LEU A 6 -12.31 3.80 -6.17
N TYR A 7 -12.62 2.51 -5.99
CA TYR A 7 -11.62 1.48 -5.81
C TYR A 7 -12.14 0.09 -6.20
N ALA A 8 -11.22 -0.85 -6.36
CA ALA A 8 -11.52 -2.24 -6.60
C ALA A 8 -11.33 -3.04 -5.31
N SER A 9 -12.40 -3.59 -4.74
CA SER A 9 -12.31 -4.47 -3.57
C SER A 9 -13.35 -5.57 -3.62
N TRP A 10 -13.06 -6.65 -2.90
CA TRP A 10 -13.99 -7.75 -2.68
C TRP A 10 -14.89 -7.55 -1.46
N GLU A 11 -15.04 -6.31 -0.98
CA GLU A 11 -15.84 -5.98 0.19
C GLU A 11 -17.27 -6.50 0.07
N ASN A 12 -17.86 -6.42 -1.11
CA ASN A 12 -19.19 -6.97 -1.40
C ASN A 12 -19.25 -8.51 -1.30
N PHE A 13 -18.11 -9.18 -1.24
CA PHE A 13 -17.97 -10.64 -1.12
C PHE A 13 -17.36 -11.06 0.23
N GLY A 14 -17.40 -10.19 1.22
CA GLY A 14 -16.92 -10.47 2.57
C GLY A 14 -15.44 -10.17 2.80
N GLU A 15 -14.75 -9.50 1.88
CA GLU A 15 -13.43 -8.95 2.16
C GLU A 15 -13.54 -7.85 3.24
N THR A 16 -12.82 -8.04 4.33
CA THR A 16 -12.84 -7.09 5.46
C THR A 16 -11.63 -6.18 5.48
N TRP A 17 -10.66 -6.42 4.61
CA TRP A 17 -9.41 -5.68 4.56
C TRP A 17 -8.85 -5.55 3.15
N SER A 18 -8.44 -4.33 2.82
CA SER A 18 -7.53 -3.93 1.75
C SER A 18 -7.10 -2.51 2.03
N THR A 19 -6.09 -1.99 1.31
CA THR A 19 -5.66 -0.59 1.49
C THR A 19 -6.82 0.40 1.32
N PRO A 20 -7.63 0.32 0.27
CA PRO A 20 -8.79 1.21 0.13
C PRO A 20 -9.81 1.08 1.26
N ILE A 21 -10.08 -0.14 1.73
CA ILE A 21 -11.00 -0.37 2.86
C ILE A 21 -10.44 0.26 4.14
N GLY A 22 -9.15 0.12 4.40
CA GLY A 22 -8.48 0.76 5.53
C GLY A 22 -8.64 2.28 5.52
N VAL A 23 -8.33 2.91 4.39
CA VAL A 23 -8.47 4.37 4.21
C VAL A 23 -9.93 4.82 4.31
N LYS A 24 -10.86 4.11 3.69
CA LYS A 24 -12.30 4.37 3.81
C LYS A 24 -12.73 4.39 5.28
N ASN A 25 -12.40 3.34 6.02
CA ASN A 25 -12.79 3.20 7.40
C ASN A 25 -12.22 4.32 8.28
N GLU A 26 -10.99 4.75 8.03
CA GLU A 26 -10.38 5.87 8.75
C GLU A 26 -11.06 7.20 8.41
N LEU A 27 -11.37 7.48 7.15
CA LEU A 27 -12.12 8.66 6.74
C LEU A 27 -13.51 8.71 7.43
N MET A 28 -14.23 7.59 7.44
CA MET A 28 -15.52 7.51 8.12
C MET A 28 -15.39 7.70 9.63
N ARG A 29 -14.36 7.14 10.27
CA ARG A 29 -14.06 7.33 11.69
C ARG A 29 -13.82 8.80 12.05
N ARG A 30 -13.25 9.58 11.13
CA ARG A 30 -13.05 11.04 11.27
C ARG A 30 -14.31 11.86 10.98
N GLY A 31 -15.43 11.23 10.69
CA GLY A 31 -16.72 11.90 10.45
C GLY A 31 -16.91 12.41 9.02
N HIS A 32 -16.13 11.91 8.06
CA HIS A 32 -16.42 12.19 6.65
C HIS A 32 -17.60 11.36 6.14
N ASP A 33 -18.39 11.95 5.26
CA ASP A 33 -19.46 11.27 4.50
C ASP A 33 -18.82 10.61 3.28
N VAL A 34 -18.59 9.29 3.34
CA VAL A 34 -17.88 8.54 2.30
C VAL A 34 -18.85 7.69 1.51
N LYS A 35 -19.01 7.99 0.23
CA LYS A 35 -19.78 7.19 -0.73
C LYS A 35 -18.84 6.39 -1.64
N ILE A 36 -19.10 5.09 -1.74
CA ILE A 36 -18.23 4.15 -2.44
C ILE A 36 -18.78 3.84 -3.82
N TYR A 37 -17.89 3.84 -4.79
CA TYR A 37 -18.12 3.39 -6.16
C TYR A 37 -17.13 2.27 -6.46
N ASN A 38 -17.52 1.03 -6.04
CA ASN A 38 -16.69 -0.13 -6.23
C ASN A 38 -16.66 -0.55 -7.71
N LEU A 39 -15.45 -0.85 -8.22
CA LEU A 39 -15.23 -1.34 -9.57
C LEU A 39 -15.70 -2.78 -9.78
N TYR A 40 -15.79 -3.58 -8.71
CA TYR A 40 -16.36 -4.92 -8.78
C TYR A 40 -17.86 -4.85 -8.53
N HIS A 41 -18.65 -5.12 -9.57
CA HIS A 41 -20.09 -5.27 -9.45
C HIS A 41 -20.44 -6.61 -8.82
N ASN A 42 -21.44 -6.56 -7.94
CA ASN A 42 -22.17 -7.73 -7.49
C ASN A 42 -23.47 -7.81 -8.30
N ASP A 43 -23.42 -8.44 -9.47
CA ASP A 43 -24.61 -8.74 -10.28
C ASP A 43 -25.40 -9.93 -9.72
N GLY A 44 -25.16 -10.30 -8.44
CA GLY A 44 -25.75 -11.48 -7.82
C GLY A 44 -25.09 -12.79 -8.26
N ALA A 45 -24.09 -12.76 -9.11
CA ALA A 45 -23.33 -13.94 -9.53
C ALA A 45 -22.13 -14.12 -8.58
N PHE A 46 -22.07 -15.26 -7.93
CA PHE A 46 -20.92 -15.70 -7.18
C PHE A 46 -19.78 -16.00 -8.17
N LEU A 47 -18.75 -15.14 -8.24
CA LEU A 47 -17.57 -15.37 -9.06
C LEU A 47 -16.48 -16.08 -8.23
N PRO A 48 -16.36 -17.41 -8.36
CA PRO A 48 -15.46 -18.17 -7.49
C PRO A 48 -13.97 -18.10 -7.85
N LYS A 49 -13.58 -17.40 -8.93
CA LYS A 49 -12.19 -17.41 -9.40
C LYS A 49 -11.72 -16.03 -9.89
N ARG A 50 -10.51 -15.67 -9.45
CA ARG A 50 -9.75 -14.47 -9.82
C ARG A 50 -9.63 -14.21 -11.34
N LYS A 51 -9.89 -15.19 -12.20
CA LYS A 51 -9.74 -15.11 -13.67
C LYS A 51 -10.98 -14.55 -14.41
N GLU A 52 -12.12 -14.43 -13.75
CA GLU A 52 -13.39 -13.99 -14.37
C GLU A 52 -13.81 -12.60 -13.92
N ARG A 53 -12.83 -11.74 -13.63
CA ARG A 53 -13.07 -10.37 -13.17
C ARG A 53 -13.56 -9.51 -14.33
N THR A 54 -14.82 -9.15 -14.32
CA THR A 54 -15.32 -8.05 -15.13
C THR A 54 -15.14 -6.74 -14.36
N TYR A 55 -14.26 -5.89 -14.83
CA TYR A 55 -14.22 -4.51 -14.38
C TYR A 55 -15.44 -3.79 -14.93
N SER A 56 -16.22 -3.18 -14.08
CA SER A 56 -17.31 -2.33 -14.55
C SER A 56 -16.79 -0.90 -14.71
N SER A 57 -16.75 -0.42 -15.95
CA SER A 57 -16.57 1.00 -16.26
C SER A 57 -17.73 1.86 -15.75
N ASP A 58 -18.75 1.21 -15.20
CA ASP A 58 -20.00 1.84 -14.77
C ASP A 58 -19.87 2.65 -13.44
N CYS A 59 -18.81 2.44 -12.65
CA CYS A 59 -18.63 3.17 -11.40
C CYS A 59 -18.57 4.69 -11.62
N MET A 60 -17.89 5.14 -12.68
CA MET A 60 -17.83 6.56 -13.00
C MET A 60 -19.15 7.08 -13.56
N ASN A 61 -19.87 6.29 -14.36
CA ASN A 61 -21.20 6.64 -14.82
C ASN A 61 -22.18 6.79 -13.64
N ARG A 62 -22.10 5.92 -12.66
CA ARG A 62 -22.90 6.03 -11.43
C ARG A 62 -22.54 7.29 -10.63
N LEU A 63 -21.26 7.58 -10.45
CA LEU A 63 -20.83 8.82 -9.81
C LEU A 63 -21.34 10.05 -10.57
N LEU A 64 -21.23 10.09 -11.90
CA LEU A 64 -21.72 11.20 -12.71
C LEU A 64 -23.25 11.32 -12.68
N SER A 65 -23.96 10.20 -12.65
CA SER A 65 -25.43 10.19 -12.47
C SER A 65 -25.82 10.78 -11.12
N ASP A 66 -25.16 10.36 -10.05
CA ASP A 66 -25.40 10.89 -8.72
C ASP A 66 -25.06 12.39 -8.63
N TYR A 67 -23.96 12.81 -9.25
CA TYR A 67 -23.56 14.21 -9.29
C TYR A 67 -24.62 15.09 -10.02
N ARG A 68 -25.13 14.61 -11.16
CA ARG A 68 -26.24 15.27 -11.88
C ARG A 68 -27.54 15.25 -11.08
N GLY A 69 -27.76 14.18 -10.31
CA GLY A 69 -28.89 14.02 -9.39
C GLY A 69 -28.80 14.86 -8.10
N GLY A 70 -27.74 15.66 -7.93
CA GLY A 70 -27.58 16.57 -6.79
C GLY A 70 -26.58 16.14 -5.73
N TYR A 71 -25.95 14.96 -5.83
CA TYR A 71 -24.86 14.59 -4.96
C TYR A 71 -23.61 15.40 -5.32
N LYS A 72 -23.17 16.28 -4.44
CA LYS A 72 -22.00 17.13 -4.64
C LYS A 72 -20.90 16.71 -3.63
N PRO A 73 -19.95 15.86 -4.03
CA PRO A 73 -18.81 15.56 -3.18
C PRO A 73 -17.82 16.74 -3.17
N ASP A 74 -17.11 16.90 -2.07
CA ASP A 74 -15.97 17.81 -1.94
C ASP A 74 -14.74 17.27 -2.67
N ALA A 75 -14.59 15.94 -2.68
CA ALA A 75 -13.50 15.25 -3.35
C ALA A 75 -13.92 13.92 -3.96
N VAL A 76 -13.29 13.60 -5.09
CA VAL A 76 -13.27 12.26 -5.70
C VAL A 76 -11.89 11.67 -5.49
N PHE A 77 -11.82 10.54 -4.78
CA PHE A 77 -10.60 9.84 -4.47
C PHE A 77 -10.57 8.49 -5.16
N CYS A 78 -9.74 8.36 -6.19
CA CYS A 78 -9.51 7.10 -6.89
C CYS A 78 -8.29 6.41 -6.31
N MET A 79 -8.47 5.22 -5.75
CA MET A 79 -7.40 4.44 -5.12
C MET A 79 -7.09 3.18 -5.89
N ASP A 80 -5.81 2.80 -5.79
CA ASP A 80 -5.27 1.56 -6.33
C ASP A 80 -5.55 1.43 -7.85
N TYR A 81 -5.93 0.27 -8.31
CA TYR A 81 -6.31 0.06 -9.71
C TYR A 81 -7.63 0.76 -10.06
N GLY A 82 -7.64 2.07 -9.96
CA GLY A 82 -8.81 2.82 -10.42
C GLY A 82 -9.19 2.49 -11.86
N PRO A 83 -10.36 2.91 -12.32
CA PRO A 83 -10.93 2.47 -13.60
C PRO A 83 -9.98 2.76 -14.76
N TRP A 84 -9.20 1.76 -15.13
CA TRP A 84 -8.25 1.78 -16.22
C TRP A 84 -8.92 2.17 -17.54
N ASP A 85 -10.18 1.72 -17.69
CA ASP A 85 -10.98 1.91 -18.90
C ASP A 85 -11.88 3.14 -18.82
N CYS A 86 -11.83 3.90 -17.72
CA CYS A 86 -12.74 5.02 -17.55
C CYS A 86 -12.16 6.29 -18.20
N MET A 87 -12.38 6.42 -19.48
CA MET A 87 -12.09 7.67 -20.21
C MET A 87 -12.81 8.89 -19.61
N GLN A 88 -13.88 8.66 -18.85
CA GLN A 88 -14.69 9.68 -18.18
C GLN A 88 -14.15 10.08 -16.79
N PHE A 89 -13.09 9.42 -16.28
CA PHE A 89 -12.45 9.85 -15.05
C PHE A 89 -11.62 11.11 -15.32
N ASP A 90 -12.32 12.23 -15.28
CA ASP A 90 -11.75 13.54 -15.62
C ASP A 90 -12.43 14.63 -14.80
N LYS A 91 -11.64 15.48 -14.18
CA LYS A 91 -12.09 16.62 -13.34
C LYS A 91 -13.03 17.58 -14.09
N GLN A 92 -12.90 17.69 -15.42
CA GLN A 92 -13.75 18.56 -16.23
C GLN A 92 -15.25 18.21 -16.16
N TYR A 93 -15.60 16.95 -15.85
CA TYR A 93 -17.01 16.53 -15.76
C TYR A 93 -17.70 16.90 -14.44
N MET A 94 -16.93 17.32 -13.43
CA MET A 94 -17.46 17.70 -12.12
C MET A 94 -16.78 18.99 -11.61
N PRO A 95 -17.09 20.14 -12.22
CA PRO A 95 -16.51 21.43 -11.82
C PRO A 95 -16.69 21.71 -10.33
N GLY A 96 -15.66 22.24 -9.68
CA GLY A 96 -15.66 22.56 -8.26
C GLY A 96 -15.46 21.36 -7.32
N VAL A 97 -15.17 20.17 -7.87
CA VAL A 97 -14.86 18.96 -7.09
C VAL A 97 -13.37 18.64 -7.22
N VAL A 98 -12.69 18.40 -6.11
CA VAL A 98 -11.28 17.98 -6.11
C VAL A 98 -11.16 16.53 -6.60
N PHE A 99 -10.31 16.28 -7.58
CA PHE A 99 -10.01 14.93 -8.09
C PHE A 99 -8.60 14.52 -7.71
N ILE A 100 -8.47 13.42 -7.00
CA ILE A 100 -7.18 12.84 -6.58
C ILE A 100 -7.10 11.40 -7.05
N ASN A 101 -5.95 11.02 -7.62
CA ASN A 101 -5.64 9.64 -7.97
C ASN A 101 -4.46 9.15 -7.13
N GLU A 102 -4.64 8.04 -6.42
CA GLU A 102 -3.55 7.29 -5.81
C GLU A 102 -3.05 6.25 -6.82
N ALA A 103 -1.74 6.25 -7.05
CA ALA A 103 -1.07 5.44 -8.06
C ALA A 103 -0.30 4.28 -7.40
N GLY A 104 -1.03 3.38 -6.73
CA GLY A 104 -0.51 2.39 -5.78
C GLY A 104 0.56 1.43 -6.29
N ASP A 105 0.62 1.16 -7.59
CA ASP A 105 1.58 0.22 -8.20
C ASP A 105 2.70 0.91 -9.00
N GLU A 106 3.00 2.17 -8.70
CA GLU A 106 4.18 2.81 -9.27
C GLU A 106 5.48 2.31 -8.58
N PRO A 107 6.59 2.23 -9.31
CA PRO A 107 6.82 2.69 -10.69
C PRO A 107 6.32 1.74 -11.79
N GLN A 108 5.91 0.51 -11.46
CA GLN A 108 5.52 -0.50 -12.45
C GLN A 108 4.38 -0.04 -13.36
N SER A 109 3.39 0.63 -12.80
CA SER A 109 2.20 1.10 -13.50
C SER A 109 2.34 2.52 -14.07
N HIS A 110 3.49 3.18 -13.92
CA HIS A 110 3.65 4.61 -14.22
C HIS A 110 3.22 4.99 -15.63
N ALA A 111 3.61 4.21 -16.64
CA ALA A 111 3.23 4.50 -18.03
C ALA A 111 1.71 4.56 -18.24
N MET A 112 0.95 3.76 -17.46
CA MET A 112 -0.51 3.77 -17.52
C MET A 112 -1.11 4.86 -16.64
N MET A 113 -0.53 5.12 -15.47
CA MET A 113 -0.99 6.17 -14.55
C MET A 113 -0.73 7.57 -15.10
N TRP A 114 0.30 7.73 -15.92
CA TRP A 114 0.65 8.97 -16.58
C TRP A 114 -0.52 9.62 -17.31
N PHE A 115 -1.33 8.84 -18.02
CA PHE A 115 -2.51 9.35 -18.75
C PHE A 115 -3.61 9.93 -17.84
N LYS A 116 -3.59 9.60 -16.55
CA LYS A 116 -4.54 10.12 -15.57
C LYS A 116 -4.09 11.44 -14.98
N GLY A 117 -2.78 11.71 -14.94
CA GLY A 117 -2.23 12.91 -14.33
C GLY A 117 -2.93 14.21 -14.75
N PRO A 118 -3.08 14.53 -16.05
CA PRO A 118 -3.75 15.72 -16.50
C PRO A 118 -5.24 15.80 -16.17
N LYS A 119 -5.86 14.67 -15.89
CA LYS A 119 -7.32 14.53 -15.64
C LYS A 119 -7.70 14.73 -14.19
N VAL A 120 -6.74 14.81 -13.30
CA VAL A 120 -6.94 14.99 -11.86
C VAL A 120 -6.32 16.31 -11.40
N HIS A 121 -6.58 16.69 -10.16
CA HIS A 121 -5.94 17.86 -9.56
C HIS A 121 -4.62 17.46 -8.89
N ALA A 122 -4.55 16.24 -8.33
CA ALA A 122 -3.31 15.72 -7.76
C ALA A 122 -3.16 14.21 -7.97
N VAL A 123 -1.91 13.76 -8.03
CA VAL A 123 -1.51 12.35 -8.00
C VAL A 123 -0.77 12.09 -6.69
N LEU A 124 -1.14 11.00 -6.01
CA LEU A 124 -0.46 10.47 -4.83
C LEU A 124 0.30 9.21 -5.25
N SER A 125 1.62 9.23 -5.20
CA SER A 125 2.47 8.13 -5.66
C SER A 125 3.39 7.60 -4.56
N PRO A 126 3.56 6.28 -4.43
CA PRO A 126 4.53 5.70 -3.51
C PRO A 126 5.97 5.79 -4.00
N ASP A 127 6.20 6.22 -5.23
CA ASP A 127 7.51 6.29 -5.86
C ASP A 127 7.95 7.74 -6.13
N TRP A 128 9.12 8.11 -5.58
CA TRP A 128 9.66 9.47 -5.69
C TRP A 128 10.00 9.86 -7.13
N GLN A 129 10.50 8.95 -7.95
CA GLN A 129 10.83 9.26 -9.34
C GLN A 129 9.56 9.59 -10.13
N CYS A 130 8.48 8.84 -9.86
CA CYS A 130 7.19 9.12 -10.46
C CYS A 130 6.62 10.48 -10.01
N VAL A 131 6.74 10.81 -8.71
CA VAL A 131 6.35 12.13 -8.19
C VAL A 131 7.09 13.26 -8.90
N GLU A 132 8.42 13.17 -9.00
CA GLU A 132 9.22 14.18 -9.69
C GLU A 132 8.88 14.27 -11.18
N HIS A 133 8.60 13.14 -11.81
CA HIS A 133 8.18 13.13 -13.22
C HIS A 133 6.84 13.85 -13.41
N TYR A 134 5.82 13.60 -12.58
CA TYR A 134 4.57 14.35 -12.64
C TYR A 134 4.78 15.86 -12.48
N ARG A 135 5.61 16.26 -11.52
CA ARG A 135 5.90 17.66 -11.22
C ARG A 135 6.60 18.38 -12.38
N GLN A 136 7.53 17.70 -13.07
CA GLN A 136 8.20 18.26 -14.25
C GLN A 136 7.22 18.69 -15.37
N PHE A 137 6.05 18.05 -15.43
CA PHE A 137 5.00 18.38 -16.38
C PHE A 137 3.85 19.22 -15.79
N GLY A 138 4.10 19.85 -14.65
CA GLY A 138 3.12 20.76 -14.03
C GLY A 138 1.93 20.05 -13.38
N ILE A 139 2.01 18.74 -13.16
CA ILE A 139 0.99 17.96 -12.47
C ILE A 139 1.32 17.98 -10.98
N MET A 140 0.39 18.42 -10.13
CA MET A 140 0.57 18.32 -8.69
C MET A 140 0.71 16.86 -8.30
N ALA A 141 1.79 16.53 -7.62
CA ALA A 141 2.04 15.18 -7.13
C ALA A 141 2.69 15.21 -5.76
N GLU A 142 2.27 14.27 -4.90
CA GLU A 142 2.82 14.11 -3.56
C GLU A 142 3.28 12.66 -3.33
N HIS A 143 4.35 12.53 -2.54
CA HIS A 143 4.83 11.23 -2.12
C HIS A 143 3.86 10.63 -1.10
N TRP A 144 3.21 9.57 -1.52
CA TRP A 144 2.27 8.80 -0.73
C TRP A 144 2.82 7.39 -0.53
N THR A 145 3.76 7.24 0.39
CA THR A 145 4.39 5.93 0.59
C THR A 145 3.36 4.88 1.01
N HIS A 146 3.69 3.62 0.78
CA HIS A 146 2.97 2.51 1.40
C HIS A 146 2.92 2.67 2.93
N HIS A 147 2.01 1.96 3.57
CA HIS A 147 1.71 2.08 4.98
C HIS A 147 1.15 0.77 5.53
N ALA A 148 1.06 0.67 6.84
CA ALA A 148 0.34 -0.39 7.52
C ALA A 148 -1.03 0.09 8.01
N ASP A 149 -2.04 -0.78 7.98
CA ASP A 149 -3.26 -0.57 8.75
C ASP A 149 -2.99 -1.00 10.19
N GLU A 150 -2.79 -0.04 11.07
CA GLU A 150 -2.43 -0.24 12.47
C GLU A 150 -3.50 -0.97 13.29
N ARG A 151 -4.71 -1.11 12.75
CA ARG A 151 -5.79 -1.89 13.37
C ARG A 151 -5.69 -3.37 13.04
N LEU A 152 -4.94 -3.71 12.00
CA LEU A 152 -4.72 -5.07 11.52
C LEU A 152 -3.31 -5.56 11.84
N PHE A 153 -2.30 -4.73 11.55
CA PHE A 153 -0.89 -5.02 11.76
C PHE A 153 -0.41 -4.38 13.07
N TYR A 154 -0.26 -5.20 14.09
CA TYR A 154 0.22 -4.81 15.42
C TYR A 154 0.94 -5.98 16.08
N PRO A 155 1.79 -5.74 17.09
CA PRO A 155 2.49 -6.81 17.81
C PRO A 155 1.52 -7.77 18.48
N ARG A 156 1.72 -9.07 18.29
CA ARG A 156 0.86 -10.15 18.83
C ARG A 156 1.71 -11.06 19.72
N PRO A 157 1.87 -10.74 21.01
CA PRO A 157 2.71 -11.52 21.91
C PRO A 157 2.17 -12.91 22.22
N ASP A 158 0.89 -13.16 21.93
CA ASP A 158 0.22 -14.45 22.04
C ASP A 158 0.58 -15.42 20.90
N ILE A 159 1.12 -14.91 19.78
CA ILE A 159 1.56 -15.74 18.67
C ILE A 159 3.01 -16.16 18.89
N LYS A 160 3.23 -17.49 18.95
CA LYS A 160 4.56 -18.05 19.08
C LYS A 160 5.40 -17.81 17.82
N GLU A 161 6.62 -17.35 17.99
CA GLU A 161 7.62 -17.32 16.93
C GLU A 161 8.08 -18.75 16.61
N GLU A 162 7.73 -19.23 15.43
CA GLU A 162 8.02 -20.60 14.98
C GLU A 162 9.18 -20.64 13.98
N PHE A 163 9.46 -19.50 13.35
CA PHE A 163 10.45 -19.39 12.27
C PHE A 163 11.46 -18.29 12.57
N ASP A 164 12.70 -18.48 12.15
CA ASP A 164 13.67 -17.39 12.20
C ASP A 164 13.28 -16.27 11.25
N CYS A 165 12.72 -16.62 10.08
CA CYS A 165 12.29 -15.63 9.11
C CYS A 165 11.02 -16.08 8.36
N VAL A 166 10.12 -15.15 8.11
CA VAL A 166 8.91 -15.38 7.32
C VAL A 166 8.87 -14.42 6.13
N THR A 167 8.34 -14.90 5.02
CA THR A 167 7.96 -14.04 3.89
C THR A 167 6.62 -14.46 3.32
N THR A 168 5.82 -13.51 2.89
CA THR A 168 4.59 -13.73 2.14
C THR A 168 4.74 -13.37 0.66
N CYS A 169 5.98 -13.03 0.26
CA CYS A 169 6.31 -12.75 -1.13
C CYS A 169 6.29 -14.02 -2.00
N GLY A 170 5.89 -13.85 -3.25
CA GLY A 170 6.13 -14.86 -4.28
C GLY A 170 7.62 -15.09 -4.56
N PRO A 171 7.97 -16.04 -5.48
CA PRO A 171 9.32 -16.15 -6.00
C PRO A 171 9.67 -14.84 -6.68
N ARG A 172 10.67 -14.15 -6.16
CA ARG A 172 11.08 -12.80 -6.59
C ARG A 172 12.58 -12.69 -6.63
N GLY A 173 13.07 -11.63 -7.24
CA GLY A 173 14.50 -11.35 -7.28
C GLY A 173 15.29 -12.39 -8.09
N GLY A 174 14.71 -12.94 -9.17
CA GLY A 174 15.44 -13.89 -10.03
C GLY A 174 15.86 -15.18 -9.33
N GLY A 175 15.06 -15.68 -8.39
CA GLY A 175 15.36 -16.90 -7.62
C GLY A 175 16.07 -16.63 -6.29
N LEU A 176 16.21 -15.38 -5.86
CA LEU A 176 16.85 -15.02 -4.61
C LEU A 176 16.11 -15.61 -3.40
N THR A 177 14.79 -15.50 -3.38
CA THR A 177 13.96 -16.05 -2.29
C THR A 177 14.12 -17.57 -2.18
N GLU A 178 14.23 -18.26 -3.30
CA GLU A 178 14.44 -19.71 -3.36
C GLU A 178 15.80 -20.12 -2.79
N LYS A 179 16.88 -19.39 -3.13
CA LYS A 179 18.22 -19.63 -2.56
C LYS A 179 18.23 -19.43 -1.04
N VAL A 180 17.60 -18.36 -0.56
CA VAL A 180 17.48 -18.10 0.89
C VAL A 180 16.72 -19.23 1.57
N LYS A 181 15.62 -19.70 1.00
CA LYS A 181 14.85 -20.82 1.52
C LYS A 181 15.65 -22.11 1.55
N GLU A 182 16.38 -22.43 0.49
CA GLU A 182 17.22 -23.63 0.41
C GLU A 182 18.29 -23.63 1.52
N ALA A 183 18.95 -22.47 1.72
CA ALA A 183 20.02 -22.33 2.71
C ALA A 183 19.55 -22.34 4.16
N LEU A 184 18.35 -21.86 4.45
CA LEU A 184 17.78 -21.76 5.80
C LEU A 184 16.85 -22.93 6.15
N GLY A 185 16.38 -23.66 5.15
CA GLY A 185 15.53 -24.83 5.33
C GLY A 185 14.24 -24.54 6.12
N PRO A 186 13.87 -25.39 7.11
CA PRO A 186 12.61 -25.23 7.84
C PRO A 186 12.49 -23.95 8.67
N SER A 187 13.59 -23.26 8.98
CA SER A 187 13.54 -22.00 9.73
C SER A 187 13.08 -20.81 8.90
N PHE A 188 12.96 -20.97 7.57
CA PHE A 188 12.45 -19.97 6.65
C PHE A 188 11.10 -20.37 6.09
N ASN A 189 10.04 -19.63 6.44
CA ASN A 189 8.70 -19.88 5.93
C ASN A 189 8.34 -18.89 4.81
N ASN A 190 7.93 -19.44 3.65
CA ASN A 190 7.54 -18.67 2.47
C ASN A 190 6.12 -19.04 1.96
N GLU A 191 5.24 -19.45 2.85
CA GLU A 191 3.85 -19.69 2.49
C GLU A 191 3.17 -18.39 2.07
N ARG A 192 2.24 -18.51 1.12
CA ARG A 192 1.64 -17.39 0.41
C ARG A 192 0.11 -17.46 0.49
N TYR A 193 -0.51 -16.40 -0.06
CA TYR A 193 -1.96 -16.29 -0.19
C TYR A 193 -2.71 -16.10 1.13
N PHE A 194 -2.05 -15.45 2.10
CA PHE A 194 -2.71 -14.97 3.29
C PHE A 194 -3.23 -13.55 3.07
N TYR A 195 -4.40 -13.27 3.61
CA TYR A 195 -5.04 -11.97 3.51
C TYR A 195 -5.53 -11.53 4.89
N GLY A 196 -5.63 -10.22 5.10
CA GLY A 196 -6.17 -9.66 6.32
C GLY A 196 -5.52 -10.20 7.58
N GLU A 197 -6.32 -10.68 8.48
CA GLU A 197 -5.92 -11.18 9.79
C GLU A 197 -4.92 -12.36 9.73
N ASP A 198 -5.11 -13.27 8.77
CA ASP A 198 -4.21 -14.41 8.60
C ASP A 198 -2.84 -13.98 8.09
N HIS A 199 -2.77 -12.93 7.26
CA HIS A 199 -1.51 -12.34 6.85
C HIS A 199 -0.79 -11.71 8.04
N ALA A 200 -1.47 -10.90 8.85
CA ALA A 200 -0.89 -10.28 10.03
C ALA A 200 -0.38 -11.33 11.03
N LYS A 201 -1.15 -12.40 11.28
CA LYS A 201 -0.72 -13.51 12.13
C LYS A 201 0.53 -14.21 11.59
N ARG A 202 0.57 -14.44 10.26
CA ARG A 202 1.73 -15.09 9.61
C ARG A 202 3.01 -14.27 9.80
N LEU A 203 2.94 -12.93 9.63
CA LEU A 203 4.10 -12.07 9.88
C LEU A 203 4.59 -12.17 11.34
N CYS A 204 3.67 -12.32 12.29
CA CYS A 204 4.01 -12.47 13.71
C CYS A 204 4.66 -13.82 14.08
N MET A 205 4.51 -14.87 13.24
CA MET A 205 5.14 -16.19 13.48
C MET A 205 6.65 -16.21 13.20
N GLY A 206 7.21 -15.20 12.55
CA GLY A 206 8.65 -15.05 12.34
C GLY A 206 9.30 -14.18 13.40
N LYS A 207 10.57 -14.46 13.74
CA LYS A 207 11.42 -13.50 14.46
C LYS A 207 11.69 -12.28 13.61
N MET A 208 11.77 -12.49 12.28
CA MET A 208 12.04 -11.47 11.25
C MET A 208 11.08 -11.63 10.08
N VAL A 209 10.86 -10.54 9.36
CA VAL A 209 10.13 -10.52 8.09
C VAL A 209 11.12 -10.27 6.95
N PHE A 210 11.19 -11.23 6.02
CA PHE A 210 11.98 -11.11 4.81
C PHE A 210 11.16 -10.51 3.67
N GLN A 211 11.72 -9.51 3.03
CA GLN A 211 11.15 -8.88 1.85
C GLN A 211 12.15 -8.88 0.70
N CYS A 212 11.65 -9.12 -0.51
CA CYS A 212 12.37 -8.98 -1.75
C CYS A 212 11.46 -8.25 -2.75
N SER A 213 11.88 -7.09 -3.24
CA SER A 213 11.16 -6.33 -4.24
C SER A 213 11.20 -7.04 -5.60
N GLN A 214 10.17 -6.88 -6.41
CA GLN A 214 10.13 -7.42 -7.76
C GLN A 214 10.65 -6.43 -8.80
N PHE A 215 10.32 -5.16 -8.62
CA PHE A 215 10.59 -4.08 -9.56
C PHE A 215 11.46 -2.99 -8.95
N LYS A 216 12.21 -3.33 -7.90
CA LYS A 216 13.03 -2.37 -7.13
C LYS A 216 12.23 -1.22 -6.55
N GLU A 217 11.01 -1.53 -6.10
CA GLU A 217 10.06 -0.65 -5.44
C GLU A 217 10.05 -0.84 -3.92
N ILE A 218 9.66 0.20 -3.20
CA ILE A 218 9.30 0.08 -1.78
C ILE A 218 7.97 -0.67 -1.69
N THR A 219 7.92 -1.76 -0.93
CA THR A 219 6.72 -2.58 -0.84
C THR A 219 5.98 -2.38 0.47
N ARG A 220 4.67 -2.60 0.46
CA ARG A 220 3.80 -2.51 1.65
C ARG A 220 4.25 -3.40 2.79
N ARG A 221 4.77 -4.59 2.49
CA ARG A 221 5.20 -5.57 3.51
C ARG A 221 6.30 -5.09 4.44
N VAL A 222 7.09 -4.12 4.00
CA VAL A 222 8.07 -3.46 4.88
C VAL A 222 7.35 -2.81 6.06
N PHE A 223 6.32 -2.04 5.78
CA PHE A 223 5.53 -1.34 6.79
C PHE A 223 4.69 -2.30 7.63
N GLU A 224 4.08 -3.29 7.00
CA GLU A 224 3.27 -4.32 7.66
C GLU A 224 4.11 -5.16 8.64
N GLY A 225 5.31 -5.57 8.23
CA GLY A 225 6.24 -6.31 9.08
C GLY A 225 6.71 -5.51 10.29
N MET A 226 7.09 -4.24 10.08
CA MET A 226 7.48 -3.34 11.16
C MET A 226 6.31 -3.04 12.11
N ALA A 227 5.10 -2.84 11.59
CA ALA A 227 3.91 -2.62 12.41
C ALA A 227 3.55 -3.85 13.27
N CYS A 228 3.88 -5.07 12.82
CA CYS A 228 3.79 -6.28 13.63
C CYS A 228 4.89 -6.37 14.71
N GLY A 229 5.76 -5.38 14.86
CA GLY A 229 6.86 -5.36 15.81
C GLY A 229 8.01 -6.31 15.41
N LYS A 230 8.16 -6.61 14.12
CA LYS A 230 9.21 -7.51 13.63
C LYS A 230 10.33 -6.71 12.95
N MET A 231 11.57 -7.17 13.13
CA MET A 231 12.67 -6.67 12.32
C MET A 231 12.43 -7.05 10.86
N VAL A 232 12.53 -6.09 9.98
CA VAL A 232 12.42 -6.31 8.54
C VAL A 232 13.81 -6.36 7.92
N ILE A 233 14.04 -7.39 7.11
CA ILE A 233 15.21 -7.52 6.26
C ILE A 233 14.77 -7.49 4.80
N THR A 234 15.32 -6.57 4.00
CA THR A 234 14.88 -6.31 2.62
C THR A 234 16.05 -6.02 1.70
N ASP A 235 15.86 -6.19 0.40
CA ASP A 235 16.86 -5.83 -0.59
C ASP A 235 17.16 -4.33 -0.56
N ARG A 236 18.44 -4.00 -0.78
CA ARG A 236 18.86 -2.61 -0.95
C ARG A 236 18.32 -2.09 -2.26
N LEU A 237 17.48 -1.08 -2.15
CA LEU A 237 16.87 -0.42 -3.30
C LEU A 237 17.79 0.67 -3.87
N PRO A 238 17.59 1.08 -5.13
CA PRO A 238 18.24 2.27 -5.69
C PRO A 238 18.01 3.52 -4.85
N LEU A 239 18.99 4.43 -4.82
CA LEU A 239 18.92 5.64 -4.00
C LEU A 239 17.74 6.54 -4.39
N GLU A 240 17.35 6.49 -5.65
CA GLU A 240 16.25 7.25 -6.21
C GLU A 240 14.89 6.91 -5.56
N THR A 241 14.74 5.70 -5.01
CA THR A 241 13.54 5.32 -4.23
C THR A 241 13.44 6.08 -2.91
N LYS A 242 14.53 6.64 -2.44
CA LYS A 242 14.67 7.32 -1.13
C LYS A 242 14.29 6.45 0.08
N MET A 243 14.32 5.12 -0.07
CA MET A 243 14.02 4.23 1.05
C MET A 243 14.99 4.41 2.21
N HIS A 244 16.26 4.72 1.92
CA HIS A 244 17.29 5.02 2.91
C HIS A 244 17.01 6.31 3.72
N GLU A 245 16.21 7.24 3.20
CA GLU A 245 15.73 8.41 3.93
C GLU A 245 14.56 8.06 4.88
N LEU A 246 13.78 7.04 4.51
CA LEU A 246 12.68 6.53 5.35
C LEU A 246 13.20 5.67 6.51
N PHE A 247 14.18 4.79 6.25
CA PHE A 247 14.67 3.83 7.23
C PHE A 247 16.19 3.68 7.16
N GLU A 248 16.86 3.85 8.31
CA GLU A 248 18.31 3.75 8.46
C GLU A 248 18.73 2.29 8.62
N ASP A 249 19.72 1.86 7.81
CA ASP A 249 20.28 0.51 7.84
C ASP A 249 20.92 0.18 9.20
N GLY A 250 20.62 -1.01 9.74
CA GLY A 250 21.11 -1.47 11.04
C GLY A 250 20.48 -0.76 12.24
N LYS A 251 19.56 0.18 12.02
CA LYS A 251 18.88 0.91 13.09
C LYS A 251 17.38 0.72 13.09
N ASP A 252 16.73 0.96 11.94
CA ASP A 252 15.27 0.83 11.78
C ASP A 252 14.91 -0.41 10.96
N ILE A 253 15.83 -0.84 10.09
CA ILE A 253 15.68 -1.91 9.10
C ILE A 253 17.04 -2.53 8.82
N VAL A 254 17.07 -3.69 8.17
CA VAL A 254 18.31 -4.31 7.67
C VAL A 254 18.23 -4.46 6.16
N TYR A 255 19.19 -3.91 5.43
CA TYR A 255 19.30 -4.10 4.00
C TYR A 255 20.28 -5.19 3.65
N TYR A 256 19.96 -5.98 2.61
CA TYR A 256 20.88 -6.94 2.01
C TYR A 256 21.13 -6.62 0.52
N ASN A 257 22.28 -7.04 0.01
CA ASN A 257 22.71 -6.77 -1.36
C ASN A 257 22.41 -7.95 -2.30
N ASP A 258 22.55 -9.18 -1.80
CA ASP A 258 22.32 -10.41 -2.54
C ASP A 258 21.85 -11.54 -1.61
N ALA A 259 21.72 -12.77 -2.15
CA ALA A 259 21.21 -13.90 -1.39
C ALA A 259 22.16 -14.34 -0.27
N ASP A 260 23.46 -14.30 -0.50
CA ASP A 260 24.47 -14.75 0.49
C ASP A 260 24.54 -13.76 1.66
N ASP A 261 24.52 -12.46 1.38
CA ASP A 261 24.43 -11.38 2.38
C ASP A 261 23.11 -11.49 3.20
N ALA A 262 21.99 -11.80 2.52
CA ALA A 262 20.70 -12.02 3.22
C ALA A 262 20.75 -13.22 4.17
N ILE A 263 21.33 -14.35 3.72
CA ILE A 263 21.45 -15.56 4.52
C ILE A 263 22.35 -15.32 5.74
N GLU A 264 23.49 -14.65 5.56
CA GLU A 264 24.41 -14.32 6.65
C GLU A 264 23.70 -13.44 7.70
N LYS A 265 23.04 -12.38 7.28
CA LYS A 265 22.30 -11.47 8.16
C LYS A 265 21.15 -12.15 8.88
N ILE A 266 20.37 -13.00 8.20
CA ILE A 266 19.29 -13.75 8.85
C ILE A 266 19.86 -14.66 9.95
N ARG A 267 20.97 -15.39 9.70
CA ARG A 267 21.61 -16.23 10.70
C ARG A 267 22.16 -15.43 11.88
N HIS A 268 22.78 -14.29 11.60
CA HIS A 268 23.28 -13.37 12.63
C HIS A 268 22.15 -12.92 13.56
N TYR A 269 21.10 -12.34 13.02
CA TYR A 269 19.99 -11.81 13.81
C TYR A 269 19.08 -12.89 14.42
N ALA A 270 19.04 -14.10 13.85
CA ALA A 270 18.36 -15.23 14.48
C ALA A 270 18.98 -15.64 15.82
N SER A 271 20.30 -15.41 15.94
CA SER A 271 21.10 -15.75 17.13
C SER A 271 21.37 -14.55 18.05
N ASN A 272 21.02 -13.34 17.64
CA ASN A 272 21.29 -12.10 18.38
C ASN A 272 19.99 -11.34 18.71
N ASP A 273 19.24 -11.89 19.66
CA ASP A 273 17.93 -11.36 20.06
C ASP A 273 17.94 -9.89 20.50
N PRO A 274 18.90 -9.41 21.33
CA PRO A 274 18.87 -8.03 21.80
C PRO A 274 19.03 -7.00 20.67
N GLU A 275 19.91 -7.26 19.72
CA GLU A 275 20.15 -6.38 18.58
C GLU A 275 18.92 -6.39 17.65
N ARG A 276 18.42 -7.60 17.31
CA ARG A 276 17.22 -7.75 16.49
C ARG A 276 16.01 -7.03 17.08
N GLN A 277 15.77 -7.18 18.39
CA GLN A 277 14.64 -6.52 19.05
C GLN A 277 14.79 -4.99 19.08
N THR A 278 16.01 -4.49 19.22
CA THR A 278 16.27 -3.04 19.15
C THR A 278 15.90 -2.48 17.78
N ILE A 279 16.35 -3.12 16.70
CA ILE A 279 16.03 -2.70 15.33
C ILE A 279 14.52 -2.82 15.09
N ALA A 280 13.88 -3.92 15.51
CA ALA A 280 12.45 -4.13 15.38
C ALA A 280 11.65 -3.03 16.07
N MET A 281 12.01 -2.64 17.28
CA MET A 281 11.33 -1.58 18.04
C MET A 281 11.50 -0.20 17.41
N ASN A 282 12.69 0.10 16.89
CA ASN A 282 12.94 1.36 16.18
C ASN A 282 12.07 1.44 14.90
N GLY A 283 12.07 0.38 14.07
CA GLY A 283 11.23 0.30 12.88
C GLY A 283 9.73 0.41 13.20
N TYR A 284 9.27 -0.31 14.23
CA TYR A 284 7.90 -0.22 14.73
C TYR A 284 7.53 1.20 15.13
N THR A 285 8.35 1.85 15.97
CA THR A 285 8.10 3.21 16.45
C THR A 285 7.96 4.19 15.29
N LYS A 286 8.84 4.07 14.30
CA LYS A 286 8.86 4.96 13.14
C LYS A 286 7.64 4.73 12.23
N VAL A 287 7.26 3.48 11.98
CA VAL A 287 6.07 3.17 11.19
C VAL A 287 4.80 3.65 11.89
N MET A 288 4.66 3.39 13.18
CA MET A 288 3.48 3.83 13.94
C MET A 288 3.35 5.36 14.03
N ALA A 289 4.47 6.08 14.02
CA ALA A 289 4.44 7.54 14.03
C ALA A 289 4.14 8.17 12.67
N LEU A 290 4.58 7.56 11.56
CA LEU A 290 4.65 8.25 10.26
C LEU A 290 3.99 7.49 9.09
N HIS A 291 3.75 6.19 9.23
CA HIS A 291 3.39 5.32 8.10
C HIS A 291 2.19 4.42 8.39
N THR A 292 1.19 4.96 9.07
CA THR A 292 -0.10 4.31 9.32
C THR A 292 -1.17 4.78 8.32
N VAL A 293 -2.31 4.10 8.30
CA VAL A 293 -3.50 4.57 7.57
C VAL A 293 -3.90 5.96 8.06
N ALA A 294 -3.87 6.20 9.37
CA ALA A 294 -4.18 7.52 9.93
C ALA A 294 -3.28 8.62 9.36
N ALA A 295 -1.96 8.39 9.31
CA ALA A 295 -1.01 9.35 8.72
C ALA A 295 -1.25 9.59 7.22
N ARG A 296 -1.71 8.57 6.49
CA ARG A 296 -2.07 8.74 5.06
C ARG A 296 -3.33 9.59 4.90
N VAL A 297 -4.33 9.39 5.74
CA VAL A 297 -5.55 10.21 5.73
C VAL A 297 -5.24 11.66 6.09
N ASP A 298 -4.33 11.93 7.04
CA ASP A 298 -3.84 13.30 7.32
C ASP A 298 -3.28 13.98 6.06
N ALA A 299 -2.46 13.23 5.30
CA ALA A 299 -1.89 13.76 4.05
C ALA A 299 -2.97 14.00 2.99
N PHE A 300 -3.93 13.10 2.84
CA PHE A 300 -5.06 13.27 1.92
C PHE A 300 -5.89 14.51 2.28
N GLU A 301 -6.28 14.68 3.54
CA GLU A 301 -7.06 15.83 4.01
C GLU A 301 -6.34 17.15 3.74
N ARG A 302 -5.02 17.19 3.96
CA ARG A 302 -4.19 18.35 3.67
C ARG A 302 -4.20 18.71 2.17
N VAL A 303 -4.01 17.71 1.30
CA VAL A 303 -4.02 17.90 -0.15
C VAL A 303 -5.40 18.39 -0.63
N VAL A 304 -6.49 17.79 -0.15
CA VAL A 304 -7.84 18.24 -0.49
C VAL A 304 -8.06 19.68 -0.06
N THR A 305 -7.71 20.03 1.16
CA THR A 305 -7.88 21.40 1.70
C THR A 305 -7.12 22.41 0.87
N GLN A 306 -5.86 22.11 0.52
CA GLN A 306 -5.06 23.00 -0.34
C GLN A 306 -5.72 23.21 -1.71
N LEU A 307 -6.12 22.11 -2.36
CA LEU A 307 -6.74 22.18 -3.69
C LEU A 307 -8.11 22.85 -3.70
N GLN A 308 -8.89 22.74 -2.63
CA GLN A 308 -10.17 23.46 -2.53
C GLN A 308 -9.98 24.98 -2.56
N HIS A 309 -8.90 25.50 -1.96
CA HIS A 309 -8.56 26.92 -2.04
C HIS A 309 -8.17 27.35 -3.46
N ASP A 310 -7.55 26.45 -4.24
CA ASP A 310 -7.05 26.76 -5.57
C ASP A 310 -8.15 26.72 -6.66
N ILE A 311 -9.24 25.98 -6.43
CA ILE A 311 -10.33 25.78 -7.41
C ILE A 311 -11.59 26.62 -7.13
N THR A 312 -11.65 27.33 -5.99
CA THR A 312 -12.68 28.31 -5.62
C THR A 312 -12.26 29.70 -6.00
#